data_f0f7741323e012dbb2586e21009725ec
#
_entry.id   f0f7741323e012dbb2586e21009725ec
#
_cell.length_a   1.000
_cell.length_b   1.000
_cell.length_c   1.000
_cell.angle_alpha   90.00
_cell.angle_beta   90.00
_cell.angle_gamma   90.00
#
_symmetry.space_group_name_H-M   'P 1'
#
loop_
_entity.id
_entity.type
_entity.pdbx_description
1 polymer ?
#
loop_
_entity_poly.entity_id
_entity_poly.type
_entity_poly.pdbx_seq_one_letter_code
_entity_poly.pdbx_strand_id
1 'polypeptide(L)'
;MTHSPLGRCLFISGSDTSAGKTVVTAALALTSGQVGVMKLVQAGAGDREYYQKILALDQSPTELNPLYFTAPLAPPLAAQREGRTVDLAQAWQSLTQLRQRFPRVLIEGAGGLGSPVTWEWTAADVCAQWRLPTLVVIPVRLGAIGQAVAQVALARQVGVPLRGLVLNELAPLTPEQRQDWAPVGLIQQLTGVPIVAQFPYVADIHAPECLKQAALSADMAWCWSG
;
A
#
# COMPACT_ATOMS: atom_id res chain seq x y z
N MET A 1 -21.04 19.12 -6.73
CA MET A 1 -20.04 18.05 -6.97
C MET A 1 -20.21 17.03 -5.87
N THR A 2 -20.85 15.91 -6.16
CA THR A 2 -21.06 14.84 -5.19
C THR A 2 -19.71 14.13 -5.01
N HIS A 3 -19.04 14.38 -3.89
CA HIS A 3 -17.85 13.63 -3.53
C HIS A 3 -18.21 12.14 -3.51
N SER A 4 -17.52 11.33 -4.32
CA SER A 4 -17.63 9.87 -4.25
C SER A 4 -17.42 9.44 -2.80
N PRO A 5 -18.31 8.60 -2.24
CA PRO A 5 -18.18 8.16 -0.85
C PRO A 5 -16.84 7.46 -0.54
N LEU A 6 -16.06 7.11 -1.57
CA LEU A 6 -14.74 6.47 -1.48
C LEU A 6 -13.56 7.44 -1.65
N GLY A 7 -13.78 8.71 -1.92
CA GLY A 7 -12.72 9.71 -2.12
C GLY A 7 -11.78 9.92 -0.93
N ARG A 8 -12.11 9.37 0.24
CA ARG A 8 -11.33 9.43 1.48
C ARG A 8 -10.47 8.19 1.74
N CYS A 9 -10.45 7.21 0.86
CA CYS A 9 -9.64 6.00 0.98
C CYS A 9 -8.50 6.01 -0.03
N LEU A 10 -7.35 5.47 0.38
CA LEU A 10 -6.21 5.24 -0.50
C LEU A 10 -5.64 3.86 -0.23
N PHE A 11 -5.59 3.03 -1.28
CA PHE A 11 -5.00 1.70 -1.19
C PHE A 11 -3.53 1.74 -1.59
N ILE A 12 -2.69 1.14 -0.78
CA ILE A 12 -1.25 1.03 -1.00
C ILE A 12 -0.92 -0.42 -1.36
N SER A 13 -0.67 -0.67 -2.63
CA SER A 13 -0.13 -1.93 -3.14
C SER A 13 1.38 -1.83 -3.35
N GLY A 14 2.02 -2.95 -3.62
CA GLY A 14 3.43 -2.97 -4.04
C GLY A 14 3.61 -3.68 -5.36
N SER A 15 4.84 -3.74 -5.84
CA SER A 15 5.19 -4.68 -6.92
C SER A 15 5.37 -6.11 -6.39
N ASP A 16 5.71 -6.24 -5.11
CA ASP A 16 5.92 -7.51 -4.41
C ASP A 16 5.80 -7.33 -2.87
N THR A 17 6.07 -8.41 -2.12
CA THR A 17 5.99 -8.41 -0.65
C THR A 17 7.02 -7.48 -0.01
N SER A 18 8.21 -7.36 -0.60
CA SER A 18 9.34 -6.60 -0.07
C SER A 18 9.46 -5.20 -0.65
N ALA A 19 8.40 -4.66 -1.28
CA ALA A 19 8.43 -3.33 -1.90
C ALA A 19 8.52 -2.16 -0.90
N GLY A 20 8.35 -2.41 0.41
CA GLY A 20 8.38 -1.39 1.47
C GLY A 20 7.05 -0.67 1.67
N LYS A 21 5.93 -1.28 1.27
CA LYS A 21 4.57 -0.72 1.46
C LYS A 21 4.32 -0.21 2.86
N THR A 22 4.67 -1.03 3.86
CA THR A 22 4.40 -0.78 5.28
C THR A 22 5.09 0.50 5.75
N VAL A 23 6.35 0.70 5.33
CA VAL A 23 7.14 1.91 5.63
C VAL A 23 6.54 3.15 4.95
N VAL A 24 6.21 3.04 3.67
CA VAL A 24 5.56 4.13 2.91
C VAL A 24 4.19 4.48 3.48
N THR A 25 3.39 3.47 3.86
CA THR A 25 2.06 3.68 4.47
C THR A 25 2.19 4.36 5.83
N ALA A 26 3.14 3.93 6.68
CA ALA A 26 3.39 4.56 7.98
C ALA A 26 3.84 6.02 7.83
N ALA A 27 4.77 6.27 6.91
CA ALA A 27 5.26 7.62 6.64
C ALA A 27 4.14 8.55 6.15
N LEU A 28 3.27 8.06 5.27
CA LEU A 28 2.11 8.79 4.79
C LEU A 28 1.09 9.03 5.93
N ALA A 29 0.88 8.04 6.80
CA ALA A 29 0.00 8.19 7.97
C ALA A 29 0.48 9.31 8.90
N LEU A 30 1.79 9.36 9.19
CA LEU A 30 2.40 10.36 10.07
C LEU A 30 2.26 11.81 9.55
N THR A 31 2.03 12.00 8.25
CA THR A 31 1.87 13.32 7.62
C THR A 31 0.43 13.65 7.23
N SER A 32 -0.50 12.71 7.43
CA SER A 32 -1.89 12.85 6.95
C SER A 32 -2.87 13.47 7.97
N GLY A 33 -2.42 13.84 9.17
CA GLY A 33 -3.29 14.30 10.25
C GLY A 33 -4.16 13.18 10.81
N GLN A 34 -5.46 13.40 10.99
CA GLN A 34 -6.38 12.35 11.43
C GLN A 34 -6.60 11.33 10.33
N VAL A 35 -6.03 10.15 10.49
CA VAL A 35 -6.07 9.06 9.50
C VAL A 35 -6.28 7.72 10.20
N GLY A 36 -7.16 6.90 9.63
CA GLY A 36 -7.27 5.49 9.96
C GLY A 36 -6.30 4.67 9.09
N VAL A 37 -5.73 3.63 9.64
CA VAL A 37 -4.87 2.69 8.90
C VAL A 37 -5.48 1.30 8.97
N MET A 38 -5.53 0.61 7.85
CA MET A 38 -6.04 -0.75 7.76
C MET A 38 -5.07 -1.62 6.96
N LYS A 39 -4.52 -2.64 7.58
CA LYS A 39 -3.90 -3.76 6.85
C LYS A 39 -5.02 -4.70 6.43
N LEU A 40 -5.33 -4.74 5.13
CA LEU A 40 -6.47 -5.51 4.61
C LEU A 40 -6.44 -6.97 5.07
N VAL A 41 -5.32 -7.62 4.87
CA VAL A 41 -5.06 -9.00 5.30
C VAL A 41 -3.58 -9.14 5.66
N GLN A 42 -3.31 -9.89 6.73
CA GLN A 42 -1.94 -10.24 7.15
C GLN A 42 -1.85 -11.72 7.45
N ALA A 43 -0.81 -12.35 6.93
CA ALA A 43 -0.45 -13.74 7.21
C ALA A 43 0.99 -13.76 7.76
N GLY A 44 1.14 -14.24 8.98
CA GLY A 44 2.34 -14.10 9.79
C GLY A 44 2.38 -12.77 10.55
N ALA A 45 3.42 -12.57 11.37
CA ALA A 45 3.66 -11.35 12.12
C ALA A 45 4.34 -10.27 11.24
N GLY A 46 4.25 -9.00 11.66
CA GLY A 46 5.05 -7.92 11.08
C GLY A 46 4.32 -6.60 10.96
N ASP A 47 3.46 -6.42 9.96
CA ASP A 47 2.92 -5.11 9.58
C ASP A 47 2.02 -4.49 10.67
N ARG A 48 1.11 -5.27 11.25
CA ARG A 48 0.23 -4.80 12.34
C ARG A 48 1.04 -4.35 13.55
N GLU A 49 1.98 -5.17 13.97
CA GLU A 49 2.87 -4.91 15.11
C GLU A 49 3.75 -3.68 14.86
N TYR A 50 4.21 -3.51 13.63
CA TYR A 50 4.95 -2.33 13.19
C TYR A 50 4.10 -1.07 13.32
N TYR A 51 2.87 -1.06 12.79
CA TYR A 51 1.98 0.08 12.90
C TYR A 51 1.64 0.44 14.35
N GLN A 52 1.37 -0.55 15.18
CA GLN A 52 1.09 -0.33 16.61
C GLN A 52 2.28 0.32 17.33
N LYS A 53 3.50 0.01 16.92
CA LYS A 53 4.72 0.59 17.51
C LYS A 53 5.00 2.01 17.00
N ILE A 54 4.75 2.27 15.71
CA ILE A 54 5.18 3.50 15.05
C ILE A 54 4.10 4.58 15.06
N LEU A 55 2.85 4.17 14.97
CA LEU A 55 1.72 5.09 14.85
C LEU A 55 0.92 5.13 16.17
N ALA A 56 0.71 6.33 16.69
CA ALA A 56 -0.19 6.54 17.83
C ALA A 56 -1.66 6.50 17.36
N LEU A 57 -2.12 5.32 16.94
CA LEU A 57 -3.46 5.13 16.38
C LEU A 57 -4.48 4.88 17.52
N ASP A 58 -5.61 5.58 17.44
CA ASP A 58 -6.81 5.26 18.23
C ASP A 58 -7.61 4.15 17.50
N GLN A 59 -6.99 2.98 17.34
CA GLN A 59 -7.56 1.81 16.68
C GLN A 59 -7.20 0.54 17.46
N SER A 60 -8.18 -0.35 17.60
CA SER A 60 -7.93 -1.69 18.13
C SER A 60 -7.12 -2.54 17.12
N PRO A 61 -6.46 -3.61 17.56
CA PRO A 61 -5.75 -4.52 16.66
C PRO A 61 -6.64 -5.11 15.55
N THR A 62 -7.92 -5.34 15.83
CA THR A 62 -8.88 -5.88 14.86
C THR A 62 -9.36 -4.82 13.86
N GLU A 63 -9.44 -3.55 14.25
CA GLU A 63 -9.72 -2.46 13.31
C GLU A 63 -8.52 -2.21 12.39
N LEU A 64 -7.31 -2.30 12.96
CA LEU A 64 -6.07 -2.13 12.20
C LEU A 64 -5.83 -3.28 11.22
N ASN A 65 -6.18 -4.52 11.61
CA ASN A 65 -6.02 -5.69 10.76
C ASN A 65 -7.18 -6.68 10.98
N PRO A 66 -8.28 -6.53 10.22
CA PRO A 66 -9.48 -7.37 10.38
C PRO A 66 -9.27 -8.84 9.99
N LEU A 67 -8.37 -9.10 9.05
CA LEU A 67 -8.10 -10.44 8.53
C LEU A 67 -6.66 -10.85 8.88
N TYR A 68 -6.50 -11.50 10.02
CA TYR A 68 -5.21 -11.99 10.49
C TYR A 68 -5.16 -13.51 10.50
N PHE A 69 -4.05 -14.05 9.96
CA PHE A 69 -3.70 -15.47 9.96
C PHE A 69 -2.27 -15.63 10.50
N THR A 70 -2.02 -16.71 11.22
CA THR A 70 -0.72 -16.93 11.89
C THR A 70 0.34 -17.49 10.96
N ALA A 71 -0.05 -18.32 9.98
CA ALA A 71 0.87 -18.95 9.05
C ALA A 71 1.40 -17.92 8.01
N PRO A 72 2.74 -17.79 7.81
CA PRO A 72 3.32 -16.85 6.84
C PRO A 72 3.21 -17.41 5.41
N LEU A 73 2.01 -17.48 4.91
CA LEU A 73 1.65 -18.00 3.58
C LEU A 73 0.81 -16.97 2.83
N ALA A 74 0.51 -17.24 1.55
CA ALA A 74 -0.51 -16.49 0.85
C ALA A 74 -1.84 -16.56 1.63
N PRO A 75 -2.61 -15.46 1.76
CA PRO A 75 -3.79 -15.39 2.60
C PRO A 75 -4.79 -16.55 2.47
N PRO A 76 -5.19 -17.01 1.26
CA PRO A 76 -6.12 -18.15 1.15
C PRO A 76 -5.52 -19.45 1.68
N LEU A 77 -4.22 -19.67 1.52
CA LEU A 77 -3.53 -20.85 2.04
C LEU A 77 -3.39 -20.79 3.56
N ALA A 78 -3.07 -19.59 4.11
CA ALA A 78 -3.00 -19.38 5.55
C ALA A 78 -4.36 -19.63 6.21
N ALA A 79 -5.43 -19.08 5.63
CA ALA A 79 -6.81 -19.28 6.09
C ALA A 79 -7.20 -20.76 6.05
N GLN A 80 -6.93 -21.45 4.94
CA GLN A 80 -7.23 -22.89 4.80
C GLN A 80 -6.50 -23.73 5.87
N ARG A 81 -5.23 -23.41 6.17
CA ARG A 81 -4.46 -24.11 7.21
C ARG A 81 -5.05 -23.95 8.60
N GLU A 82 -5.76 -22.85 8.84
CA GLU A 82 -6.47 -22.56 10.08
C GLU A 82 -7.96 -23.03 10.07
N GLY A 83 -8.40 -23.76 9.05
CA GLY A 83 -9.80 -24.15 8.89
C GLY A 83 -10.75 -22.97 8.70
N ARG A 84 -10.26 -21.84 8.16
CA ARG A 84 -10.99 -20.59 7.95
C ARG A 84 -11.00 -20.20 6.47
N THR A 85 -11.78 -19.19 6.15
CA THR A 85 -11.76 -18.51 4.85
C THR A 85 -11.40 -17.04 5.03
N VAL A 86 -10.95 -16.39 3.96
CA VAL A 86 -10.73 -14.94 3.94
C VAL A 86 -12.08 -14.25 3.72
N ASP A 87 -12.65 -13.70 4.80
CA ASP A 87 -13.94 -13.03 4.76
C ASP A 87 -13.82 -11.56 4.34
N LEU A 88 -13.98 -11.29 3.05
CA LEU A 88 -13.95 -9.91 2.52
C LEU A 88 -15.13 -9.05 3.01
N ALA A 89 -16.26 -9.65 3.42
CA ALA A 89 -17.37 -8.89 3.99
C ALA A 89 -16.99 -8.32 5.36
N GLN A 90 -16.29 -9.09 6.20
CA GLN A 90 -15.70 -8.61 7.46
C GLN A 90 -14.74 -7.44 7.21
N ALA A 91 -13.84 -7.57 6.24
CA ALA A 91 -12.89 -6.50 5.91
C ALA A 91 -13.60 -5.24 5.41
N TRP A 92 -14.63 -5.39 4.57
CA TRP A 92 -15.45 -4.27 4.10
C TRP A 92 -16.20 -3.57 5.24
N GLN A 93 -16.75 -4.32 6.18
CA GLN A 93 -17.41 -3.77 7.36
C GLN A 93 -16.42 -2.95 8.21
N SER A 94 -15.21 -3.48 8.45
CA SER A 94 -14.15 -2.76 9.17
C SER A 94 -13.76 -1.47 8.47
N LEU A 95 -13.58 -1.50 7.14
CA LEU A 95 -13.31 -0.30 6.35
C LEU A 95 -14.44 0.73 6.48
N THR A 96 -15.69 0.27 6.44
CA THR A 96 -16.86 1.16 6.58
C THR A 96 -16.89 1.86 7.94
N GLN A 97 -16.57 1.15 9.01
CA GLN A 97 -16.45 1.71 10.36
C GLN A 97 -15.31 2.74 10.46
N LEU A 98 -14.14 2.43 9.91
CA LEU A 98 -13.02 3.37 9.89
C LEU A 98 -13.36 4.65 9.14
N ARG A 99 -14.06 4.57 8.01
CA ARG A 99 -14.51 5.74 7.23
C ARG A 99 -15.51 6.63 7.95
N GLN A 100 -16.24 6.10 8.94
CA GLN A 100 -17.13 6.90 9.79
C GLN A 100 -16.35 7.66 10.87
N ARG A 101 -15.21 7.11 11.33
CA ARG A 101 -14.39 7.69 12.41
C ARG A 101 -13.31 8.64 11.90
N PHE A 102 -12.73 8.32 10.75
CA PHE A 102 -11.56 9.04 10.23
C PHE A 102 -11.89 9.75 8.91
N PRO A 103 -11.44 11.01 8.73
CA PRO A 103 -11.63 11.75 7.49
C PRO A 103 -10.85 11.13 6.32
N ARG A 104 -9.81 10.34 6.60
CA ARG A 104 -8.95 9.65 5.65
C ARG A 104 -8.65 8.24 6.13
N VAL A 105 -8.56 7.28 5.21
CA VAL A 105 -8.20 5.88 5.53
C VAL A 105 -7.16 5.39 4.55
N LEU A 106 -6.01 4.94 5.07
CA LEU A 106 -5.01 4.21 4.31
C LEU A 106 -5.26 2.72 4.44
N ILE A 107 -5.27 2.01 3.31
CA ILE A 107 -5.46 0.57 3.28
C ILE A 107 -4.21 -0.05 2.67
N GLU A 108 -3.48 -0.86 3.43
CA GLU A 108 -2.35 -1.59 2.89
C GLU A 108 -2.75 -2.99 2.46
N GLY A 109 -2.41 -3.34 1.22
CA GLY A 109 -2.55 -4.69 0.68
C GLY A 109 -1.41 -5.62 1.10
N ALA A 110 -1.56 -6.91 0.83
CA ALA A 110 -0.49 -7.90 0.93
C ALA A 110 0.15 -8.12 -0.46
N GLY A 111 1.49 -8.06 -0.54
CA GLY A 111 2.21 -8.26 -1.79
C GLY A 111 1.94 -7.20 -2.86
N GLY A 112 1.83 -7.63 -4.12
CA GLY A 112 1.48 -6.78 -5.26
C GLY A 112 0.01 -6.89 -5.66
N LEU A 113 -0.37 -6.20 -6.76
CA LEU A 113 -1.75 -6.26 -7.28
C LEU A 113 -2.18 -7.68 -7.67
N GLY A 114 -1.26 -8.51 -8.17
CA GLY A 114 -1.53 -9.91 -8.51
C GLY A 114 -1.49 -10.87 -7.33
N SER A 115 -1.23 -10.40 -6.10
CA SER A 115 -1.21 -11.28 -4.92
C SER A 115 -2.61 -11.77 -4.59
N PRO A 116 -2.79 -13.10 -4.32
CA PRO A 116 -4.09 -13.65 -3.98
C PRO A 116 -4.54 -13.13 -2.61
N VAL A 117 -5.79 -12.68 -2.55
CA VAL A 117 -6.48 -12.33 -1.30
C VAL A 117 -7.42 -13.45 -0.90
N THR A 118 -8.19 -13.98 -1.85
CA THR A 118 -9.00 -15.20 -1.71
C THR A 118 -8.55 -16.24 -2.75
N TRP A 119 -9.26 -17.35 -2.89
CA TRP A 119 -9.05 -18.31 -3.97
C TRP A 119 -9.46 -17.76 -5.34
N GLU A 120 -10.37 -16.78 -5.37
CA GLU A 120 -10.94 -16.23 -6.60
C GLU A 120 -10.46 -14.81 -6.89
N TRP A 121 -10.02 -14.05 -5.85
CA TRP A 121 -9.71 -12.64 -5.96
C TRP A 121 -8.26 -12.32 -5.62
N THR A 122 -7.66 -11.51 -6.48
CA THR A 122 -6.38 -10.85 -6.23
C THR A 122 -6.60 -9.50 -5.52
N ALA A 123 -5.51 -8.86 -5.11
CA ALA A 123 -5.56 -7.49 -4.59
C ALA A 123 -6.09 -6.50 -5.65
N ALA A 124 -5.80 -6.74 -6.95
CA ALA A 124 -6.35 -5.92 -8.03
C ALA A 124 -7.88 -6.02 -8.11
N ASP A 125 -8.44 -7.23 -7.96
CA ASP A 125 -9.89 -7.44 -7.97
C ASP A 125 -10.56 -6.69 -6.81
N VAL A 126 -9.99 -6.76 -5.61
CA VAL A 126 -10.48 -5.99 -4.45
C VAL A 126 -10.46 -4.50 -4.73
N CYS A 127 -9.33 -3.96 -5.25
CA CYS A 127 -9.20 -2.55 -5.57
C CYS A 127 -10.24 -2.08 -6.60
N ALA A 128 -10.47 -2.87 -7.64
CA ALA A 128 -11.43 -2.56 -8.70
C ALA A 128 -12.88 -2.63 -8.19
N GLN A 129 -13.25 -3.71 -7.50
CA GLN A 129 -14.61 -3.91 -6.99
C GLN A 129 -14.98 -2.88 -5.91
N TRP A 130 -14.04 -2.55 -5.03
CA TRP A 130 -14.26 -1.54 -3.99
C TRP A 130 -13.99 -0.13 -4.48
N ARG A 131 -13.57 0.03 -5.74
CA ARG A 131 -13.24 1.31 -6.38
C ARG A 131 -12.25 2.13 -5.56
N LEU A 132 -11.23 1.48 -5.04
CA LEU A 132 -10.23 2.10 -4.18
C LEU A 132 -9.18 2.82 -5.03
N PRO A 133 -9.03 4.15 -4.89
CA PRO A 133 -7.87 4.84 -5.44
C PRO A 133 -6.60 4.17 -4.94
N THR A 134 -5.71 3.79 -5.86
CA THR A 134 -4.58 2.90 -5.55
C THR A 134 -3.26 3.54 -5.93
N LEU A 135 -2.27 3.45 -5.05
CA LEU A 135 -0.85 3.66 -5.33
C LEU A 135 -0.13 2.32 -5.37
N VAL A 136 0.86 2.21 -6.26
CA VAL A 136 1.74 1.04 -6.31
C VAL A 136 3.15 1.44 -5.96
N VAL A 137 3.68 0.85 -4.90
CA VAL A 137 5.06 1.04 -4.44
C VAL A 137 5.98 0.12 -5.22
N ILE A 138 6.98 0.70 -5.88
CA ILE A 138 7.97 0.01 -6.70
C ILE A 138 9.34 0.21 -6.02
N PRO A 139 10.04 -0.84 -5.59
CA PRO A 139 11.38 -0.69 -5.03
C PRO A 139 12.39 -0.31 -6.12
N VAL A 140 13.24 0.67 -5.82
CA VAL A 140 14.30 1.11 -6.73
C VAL A 140 15.44 0.10 -6.72
N ARG A 141 15.41 -0.79 -7.70
CA ARG A 141 16.42 -1.84 -7.91
C ARG A 141 16.39 -2.32 -9.35
N LEU A 142 17.37 -3.11 -9.75
CA LEU A 142 17.36 -3.75 -11.07
C LEU A 142 16.07 -4.57 -11.25
N GLY A 143 15.36 -4.33 -12.35
CA GLY A 143 14.05 -4.92 -12.63
C GLY A 143 12.84 -4.06 -12.25
N ALA A 144 13.03 -2.88 -11.61
CA ALA A 144 11.95 -1.98 -11.23
C ALA A 144 11.06 -1.56 -12.41
N ILE A 145 11.66 -1.31 -13.58
CA ILE A 145 10.95 -0.93 -14.82
C ILE A 145 9.95 -2.03 -15.21
N GLY A 146 10.41 -3.27 -15.30
CA GLY A 146 9.55 -4.41 -15.67
C GLY A 146 8.45 -4.66 -14.63
N GLN A 147 8.76 -4.52 -13.34
CA GLN A 147 7.78 -4.62 -12.26
C GLN A 147 6.70 -3.52 -12.38
N ALA A 148 7.09 -2.26 -12.64
CA ALA A 148 6.14 -1.16 -12.84
C ALA A 148 5.21 -1.44 -14.02
N VAL A 149 5.76 -1.84 -15.18
CA VAL A 149 4.97 -2.17 -16.37
C VAL A 149 3.98 -3.30 -16.10
N ALA A 150 4.41 -4.38 -15.45
CA ALA A 150 3.55 -5.52 -15.12
C ALA A 150 2.39 -5.14 -14.18
N GLN A 151 2.67 -4.36 -13.12
CA GLN A 151 1.63 -3.90 -12.20
C GLN A 151 0.62 -2.98 -12.88
N VAL A 152 1.09 -2.05 -13.73
CA VAL A 152 0.20 -1.14 -14.48
C VAL A 152 -0.62 -1.89 -15.51
N ALA A 153 -0.05 -2.87 -16.21
CA ALA A 153 -0.79 -3.70 -17.16
C ALA A 153 -1.93 -4.46 -16.47
N LEU A 154 -1.65 -5.10 -15.32
CA LEU A 154 -2.66 -5.78 -14.52
C LEU A 154 -3.73 -4.78 -14.01
N ALA A 155 -3.31 -3.63 -13.49
CA ALA A 155 -4.23 -2.61 -13.00
C ALA A 155 -5.23 -2.18 -14.10
N ARG A 156 -4.74 -1.96 -15.32
CA ARG A 156 -5.58 -1.60 -16.47
C ARG A 156 -6.53 -2.72 -16.88
N GLN A 157 -6.02 -3.95 -16.94
CA GLN A 157 -6.83 -5.12 -17.33
C GLN A 157 -8.01 -5.33 -16.38
N VAL A 158 -7.79 -5.16 -15.07
CA VAL A 158 -8.80 -5.40 -14.03
C VAL A 158 -9.66 -4.14 -13.77
N GLY A 159 -9.23 -2.97 -14.20
CA GLY A 159 -9.93 -1.71 -13.98
C GLY A 159 -9.66 -1.08 -12.60
N VAL A 160 -8.47 -1.26 -12.06
CA VAL A 160 -8.05 -0.63 -10.79
C VAL A 160 -7.97 0.88 -10.97
N PRO A 161 -8.56 1.70 -10.06
CA PRO A 161 -8.42 3.16 -10.09
C PRO A 161 -7.01 3.59 -9.69
N LEU A 162 -6.03 3.37 -10.57
CA LEU A 162 -4.62 3.65 -10.30
C LEU A 162 -4.34 5.14 -10.32
N ARG A 163 -3.80 5.69 -9.21
CA ARG A 163 -3.48 7.11 -9.03
C ARG A 163 -2.03 7.43 -9.39
N GLY A 164 -1.12 6.48 -9.25
CA GLY A 164 0.30 6.67 -9.53
C GLY A 164 1.19 5.57 -8.98
N LEU A 165 2.48 5.72 -9.26
CA LEU A 165 3.53 4.86 -8.74
C LEU A 165 4.40 5.65 -7.74
N VAL A 166 4.84 4.97 -6.69
CA VAL A 166 5.82 5.48 -5.72
C VAL A 166 7.10 4.68 -5.91
N LEU A 167 8.20 5.34 -6.28
CA LEU A 167 9.52 4.73 -6.28
C LEU A 167 10.08 4.75 -4.85
N ASN A 168 10.45 3.60 -4.31
CA ASN A 168 10.89 3.46 -2.92
C ASN A 168 12.33 2.95 -2.84
N GLU A 169 13.22 3.70 -2.21
CA GLU A 169 14.61 3.30 -1.97
C GLU A 169 14.70 2.44 -0.71
N LEU A 170 15.05 1.17 -0.87
CA LEU A 170 15.19 0.22 0.26
C LEU A 170 16.60 0.21 0.86
N ALA A 171 17.57 0.84 0.18
CA ALA A 171 18.95 0.99 0.59
C ALA A 171 19.50 2.32 0.09
N PRO A 172 20.61 2.81 0.63
CA PRO A 172 21.29 3.98 0.07
C PRO A 172 21.70 3.71 -1.37
N LEU A 173 21.36 4.64 -2.29
CA LEU A 173 21.66 4.53 -3.71
C LEU A 173 22.46 5.73 -4.19
N THR A 174 23.34 5.51 -5.17
CA THR A 174 23.99 6.61 -5.88
C THR A 174 23.01 7.26 -6.87
N PRO A 175 23.25 8.50 -7.32
CA PRO A 175 22.45 9.14 -8.37
C PRO A 175 22.37 8.30 -9.65
N GLU A 176 23.47 7.66 -10.05
CA GLU A 176 23.56 6.80 -11.22
C GLU A 176 22.67 5.57 -11.04
N GLN A 177 22.72 4.90 -9.88
CA GLN A 177 21.86 3.74 -9.59
C GLN A 177 20.38 4.09 -9.66
N ARG A 178 19.96 5.26 -9.14
CA ARG A 178 18.57 5.73 -9.28
C ARG A 178 18.16 5.87 -10.73
N GLN A 179 19.02 6.50 -11.52
CA GLN A 179 18.79 6.76 -12.93
C GLN A 179 18.79 5.48 -13.77
N ASP A 180 19.67 4.52 -13.46
CA ASP A 180 19.82 3.28 -14.22
C ASP A 180 18.76 2.25 -13.89
N TRP A 181 18.34 2.16 -12.62
CA TRP A 181 17.41 1.11 -12.17
C TRP A 181 15.95 1.50 -12.25
N ALA A 182 15.64 2.77 -12.03
CA ALA A 182 14.26 3.25 -12.05
C ALA A 182 14.14 4.66 -12.66
N PRO A 183 14.54 4.84 -13.94
CA PRO A 183 14.46 6.13 -14.62
C PRO A 183 13.00 6.58 -14.75
N VAL A 184 12.65 7.67 -14.05
CA VAL A 184 11.28 8.20 -13.98
C VAL A 184 10.67 8.40 -15.36
N GLY A 185 11.39 9.05 -16.27
CA GLY A 185 10.90 9.34 -17.62
C GLY A 185 10.57 8.08 -18.42
N LEU A 186 11.42 7.05 -18.36
CA LEU A 186 11.19 5.79 -19.07
C LEU A 186 9.99 5.02 -18.46
N ILE A 187 9.90 4.94 -17.13
CA ILE A 187 8.77 4.27 -16.47
C ILE A 187 7.46 4.97 -16.85
N GLN A 188 7.41 6.29 -16.77
CA GLN A 188 6.22 7.06 -17.14
C GLN A 188 5.86 6.91 -18.62
N GLN A 189 6.85 6.90 -19.51
CA GLN A 189 6.62 6.70 -20.93
C GLN A 189 6.05 5.31 -21.23
N LEU A 190 6.59 4.24 -20.64
CA LEU A 190 6.13 2.87 -20.86
C LEU A 190 4.76 2.60 -20.22
N THR A 191 4.53 3.19 -19.06
CA THR A 191 3.31 2.92 -18.28
C THR A 191 2.19 3.91 -18.54
N GLY A 192 2.49 5.14 -18.97
CA GLY A 192 1.51 6.23 -19.03
C GLY A 192 0.93 6.62 -17.66
N VAL A 193 1.59 6.23 -16.57
CA VAL A 193 1.17 6.49 -15.18
C VAL A 193 2.22 7.39 -14.52
N PRO A 194 1.81 8.44 -13.76
CA PRO A 194 2.77 9.33 -13.13
C PRO A 194 3.55 8.62 -12.01
N ILE A 195 4.84 8.92 -11.90
CA ILE A 195 5.58 8.72 -10.66
C ILE A 195 5.23 9.90 -9.75
N VAL A 196 4.53 9.57 -8.69
CA VAL A 196 3.92 10.59 -7.82
C VAL A 196 4.76 10.90 -6.59
N ALA A 197 5.69 10.00 -6.26
CA ALA A 197 6.69 10.24 -5.22
C ALA A 197 7.94 9.39 -5.47
N GLN A 198 9.09 9.92 -5.08
CA GLN A 198 10.34 9.19 -4.93
C GLN A 198 10.66 9.17 -3.43
N PHE A 199 10.31 8.06 -2.78
CA PHE A 199 10.46 7.90 -1.35
C PHE A 199 11.90 7.51 -1.03
N PRO A 200 12.64 8.32 -0.28
CA PRO A 200 14.06 8.11 -0.06
C PRO A 200 14.33 6.96 0.91
N TYR A 201 15.55 6.47 0.91
CA TYR A 201 16.00 5.53 1.93
C TYR A 201 15.88 6.13 3.34
N VAL A 202 15.29 5.36 4.25
CA VAL A 202 15.15 5.69 5.67
C VAL A 202 16.04 4.76 6.49
N ALA A 203 17.08 5.31 7.10
CA ALA A 203 18.06 4.53 7.86
C ALA A 203 17.46 3.89 9.12
N ASP A 204 16.56 4.59 9.79
CA ASP A 204 15.81 4.07 10.94
C ASP A 204 14.30 4.12 10.67
N ILE A 205 13.77 3.01 10.16
CA ILE A 205 12.34 2.86 9.90
C ILE A 205 11.50 2.75 11.19
N HIS A 206 12.14 2.62 12.35
CA HIS A 206 11.47 2.58 13.65
C HIS A 206 11.40 3.95 14.35
N ALA A 207 12.01 4.98 13.77
CA ALA A 207 11.93 6.36 14.24
C ALA A 207 10.82 7.12 13.48
N PRO A 208 9.68 7.48 14.13
CA PRO A 208 8.57 8.19 13.46
C PRO A 208 8.99 9.49 12.78
N GLU A 209 9.92 10.24 13.38
CA GLU A 209 10.41 11.50 12.81
C GLU A 209 11.21 11.29 11.51
N CYS A 210 11.98 10.19 11.39
CA CYS A 210 12.69 9.86 10.15
C CYS A 210 11.69 9.54 9.02
N LEU A 211 10.63 8.79 9.32
CA LEU A 211 9.56 8.47 8.37
C LEU A 211 8.80 9.73 7.93
N LYS A 212 8.48 10.60 8.87
CA LYS A 212 7.80 11.87 8.61
C LYS A 212 8.63 12.78 7.71
N GLN A 213 9.94 12.92 7.99
CA GLN A 213 10.84 13.67 7.15
C GLN A 213 10.94 13.08 5.73
N ALA A 214 11.01 11.76 5.60
CA ALA A 214 11.02 11.10 4.30
C ALA A 214 9.74 11.38 3.51
N ALA A 215 8.55 11.30 4.12
CA ALA A 215 7.28 11.61 3.47
C ALA A 215 7.18 13.07 3.04
N LEU A 216 7.67 14.00 3.86
CA LEU A 216 7.69 15.43 3.52
C LEU A 216 8.66 15.72 2.37
N SER A 217 9.86 15.11 2.37
CA SER A 217 10.82 15.28 1.29
C SER A 217 10.36 14.68 -0.04
N ALA A 218 9.52 13.65 -0.01
CA ALA A 218 8.91 13.02 -1.16
C ALA A 218 7.62 13.72 -1.63
N ASP A 219 7.22 14.83 -0.98
CA ASP A 219 6.00 15.60 -1.27
C ASP A 219 4.72 14.74 -1.37
N MET A 220 4.54 13.83 -0.42
CA MET A 220 3.41 12.87 -0.46
C MET A 220 2.07 13.47 -0.05
N ALA A 221 2.00 14.76 0.32
CA ALA A 221 0.76 15.41 0.76
C ALA A 221 -0.33 15.43 -0.32
N TRP A 222 0.04 15.47 -1.60
CA TRP A 222 -0.89 15.46 -2.74
C TRP A 222 -1.69 14.15 -2.85
N CYS A 223 -1.28 13.06 -2.23
CA CYS A 223 -2.00 11.77 -2.27
C CYS A 223 -3.49 11.90 -1.89
N TRP A 224 -3.83 12.98 -1.17
CA TRP A 224 -5.20 13.28 -0.75
C TRP A 224 -5.87 14.38 -1.58
N SER A 225 -5.16 14.98 -2.53
CA SER A 225 -5.66 16.04 -3.40
C SER A 225 -6.29 15.40 -4.65
N GLY A 226 -7.59 15.51 -4.81
CA GLY A 226 -8.32 14.96 -5.98
C GLY A 226 -9.79 14.76 -5.75
#